data_c65a072ab3da1dd8f5306f3e9da50f23
#
_entry.id   c65a072ab3da1dd8f5306f3e9da50f23
#
_cell.length_a   1.000
_cell.length_b   1.000
_cell.length_c   1.000
_cell.angle_alpha   90.00
_cell.angle_beta   90.00
_cell.angle_gamma   90.00
#
_symmetry.space_group_name_H-M   'P 1'
#
loop_
_entity.id
_entity.type
_entity.pdbx_description
1 polymer ?
#
loop_
_entity_poly.entity_id
_entity_poly.type
_entity_poly.pdbx_seq_one_letter_code
_entity_poly.pdbx_strand_id
1 'polypeptide(L)'
;ILGLIYLTLFLYFAKDKDKTIKICLKYSIIGIVFDSFLSYSELYVINSSFMFGFIPIWLVVLWISFSTLFVDILIFLKKRPLISFLAGFILVPPTYYVGIALDIARSSNLFLAVATMAIFWGAFFYSYSISPKKK
;
A
#
# COMPACT_ATOMS: atom_id res chain seq x y z
N ILE A 1 -16.76 -1.13 5.69
CA ILE A 1 -17.65 -2.31 5.59
C ILE A 1 -17.37 -3.12 4.32
N LEU A 2 -17.32 -2.47 3.14
CA LEU A 2 -17.04 -3.15 1.87
C LEU A 2 -15.67 -3.85 1.86
N GLY A 3 -14.65 -3.22 2.43
CA GLY A 3 -13.31 -3.80 2.55
C GLY A 3 -13.31 -5.07 3.42
N LEU A 4 -14.05 -5.07 4.51
CA LEU A 4 -14.15 -6.25 5.39
C LEU A 4 -14.90 -7.40 4.70
N ILE A 5 -15.97 -7.10 3.97
CA ILE A 5 -16.70 -8.09 3.17
C ILE A 5 -15.77 -8.69 2.11
N TYR A 6 -15.05 -7.83 1.39
CA TYR A 6 -14.07 -8.27 0.39
C TYR A 6 -13.03 -9.22 0.98
N LEU A 7 -12.41 -8.83 2.11
CA LEU A 7 -11.38 -9.64 2.76
C LEU A 7 -11.91 -10.99 3.24
N THR A 8 -13.13 -11.01 3.78
CA THR A 8 -13.77 -12.24 4.22
C THR A 8 -13.98 -13.21 3.05
N LEU A 9 -14.51 -12.70 1.94
CA LEU A 9 -14.70 -13.49 0.73
C LEU A 9 -13.38 -13.95 0.14
N PHE A 10 -12.38 -13.07 0.09
CA PHE A 10 -11.06 -13.40 -0.44
C PHE A 10 -10.42 -14.55 0.34
N LEU A 11 -10.44 -14.48 1.67
CA LEU A 11 -9.89 -15.55 2.52
C LEU A 11 -10.69 -16.84 2.43
N TYR A 12 -12.01 -16.73 2.27
CA TYR A 12 -12.87 -17.91 2.11
C TYR A 12 -12.49 -18.73 0.87
N PHE A 13 -12.21 -18.03 -0.26
CA PHE A 13 -11.87 -18.68 -1.51
C PHE A 13 -10.37 -18.94 -1.69
N ALA A 14 -9.52 -18.53 -0.75
CA ALA A 14 -8.07 -18.74 -0.85
C ALA A 14 -7.72 -20.23 -0.77
N LYS A 15 -6.89 -20.69 -1.72
CA LYS A 15 -6.45 -22.09 -1.78
C LYS A 15 -5.51 -22.44 -0.64
N ASP A 16 -4.57 -21.56 -0.32
CA ASP A 16 -3.62 -21.71 0.77
C ASP A 16 -3.77 -20.53 1.71
N LYS A 17 -4.56 -20.70 2.77
CA LYS A 17 -4.89 -19.62 3.70
C LYS A 17 -3.69 -19.14 4.49
N ASP A 18 -2.83 -20.03 4.95
CA ASP A 18 -1.66 -19.67 5.74
C ASP A 18 -0.67 -18.82 4.94
N LYS A 19 -0.38 -19.22 3.71
CA LYS A 19 0.48 -18.48 2.80
C LYS A 19 -0.13 -17.12 2.46
N THR A 20 -1.42 -17.08 2.15
CA THR A 20 -2.16 -15.85 1.83
C THR A 20 -2.11 -14.88 2.99
N ILE A 21 -2.40 -15.33 4.21
CA ILE A 21 -2.36 -14.49 5.41
C ILE A 21 -0.95 -13.93 5.64
N LYS A 22 0.09 -14.75 5.50
CA LYS A 22 1.48 -14.30 5.67
C LYS A 22 1.87 -13.22 4.67
N ILE A 23 1.50 -13.37 3.40
CA ILE A 23 1.76 -12.37 2.36
C ILE A 23 1.00 -11.07 2.67
N CYS A 24 -0.29 -11.17 3.00
CA CYS A 24 -1.11 -10.01 3.32
C CYS A 24 -0.58 -9.26 4.54
N LEU A 25 -0.22 -9.96 5.61
CA LEU A 25 0.35 -9.34 6.80
C LEU A 25 1.67 -8.62 6.49
N LYS A 26 2.57 -9.27 5.75
CA LYS A 26 3.87 -8.68 5.40
C LYS A 26 3.70 -7.34 4.68
N TYR A 27 2.92 -7.31 3.61
CA TYR A 27 2.79 -6.10 2.79
C TYR A 27 1.91 -5.04 3.45
N SER A 28 0.90 -5.45 4.22
CA SER A 28 0.08 -4.51 5.01
C SER A 28 0.91 -3.80 6.07
N ILE A 29 1.73 -4.52 6.81
CA ILE A 29 2.59 -3.94 7.86
C ILE A 29 3.56 -2.93 7.24
N ILE A 30 4.20 -3.27 6.12
CA ILE A 30 5.11 -2.35 5.43
C ILE A 30 4.39 -1.05 5.06
N GLY A 31 3.20 -1.17 4.47
CA GLY A 31 2.42 0.00 4.06
C GLY A 31 1.92 0.84 5.22
N ILE A 32 1.41 0.20 6.27
CA ILE A 32 0.93 0.88 7.46
C ILE A 32 2.07 1.64 8.15
N VAL A 33 3.23 1.03 8.26
CA VAL A 33 4.42 1.69 8.84
C VAL A 33 4.84 2.89 8.00
N PHE A 34 4.84 2.75 6.68
CA PHE A 34 5.19 3.86 5.78
C PHE A 34 4.21 5.03 5.88
N ASP A 35 2.91 4.78 5.81
CA ASP A 35 1.91 5.83 5.92
C ASP A 35 1.89 6.47 7.31
N SER A 36 2.16 5.69 8.36
CA SER A 36 2.34 6.22 9.72
C SER A 36 3.56 7.15 9.79
N PHE A 37 4.66 6.78 9.13
CA PHE A 37 5.84 7.65 9.03
C PHE A 37 5.52 8.96 8.29
N LEU A 38 4.79 8.90 7.18
CA LEU A 38 4.37 10.10 6.45
C LEU A 38 3.51 11.01 7.30
N SER A 39 2.60 10.45 8.07
CA SER A 39 1.72 11.21 8.98
C SER A 39 2.50 11.82 10.14
N TYR A 40 3.38 11.04 10.76
CA TYR A 40 4.21 11.52 11.87
C TYR A 40 5.15 12.66 11.45
N SER A 41 5.73 12.57 10.26
CA SER A 41 6.60 13.60 9.70
C SER A 41 5.85 14.78 9.07
N GLU A 42 4.53 14.75 9.08
CA GLU A 42 3.65 15.75 8.47
C GLU A 42 3.82 15.90 6.95
N LEU A 43 4.49 14.96 6.30
CA LEU A 43 4.63 14.95 4.84
C LEU A 43 3.31 14.62 4.15
N TYR A 44 2.49 13.77 4.75
CA TYR A 44 1.17 13.45 4.23
C TYR A 44 0.25 13.05 5.38
N VAL A 45 -0.67 13.92 5.74
CA VAL A 45 -1.59 13.72 6.86
C VAL A 45 -3.01 13.62 6.32
N ILE A 46 -3.71 12.54 6.66
CA ILE A 46 -5.09 12.32 6.27
C ILE A 46 -6.00 12.76 7.40
N ASN A 47 -6.99 13.58 7.07
CA ASN A 47 -7.99 14.07 8.03
C ASN A 47 -9.06 13.00 8.26
N SER A 48 -9.19 12.53 9.49
CA SER A 48 -10.23 11.56 9.86
C SER A 48 -10.54 11.63 11.35
N SER A 49 -11.79 11.30 11.70
CA SER A 49 -12.23 11.21 13.10
C SER A 49 -11.82 9.88 13.75
N PHE A 50 -11.67 8.82 12.96
CA PHE A 50 -11.37 7.49 13.46
C PHE A 50 -9.95 7.11 13.07
N MET A 51 -9.04 7.15 14.06
CA MET A 51 -7.61 6.94 13.84
C MET A 51 -7.14 5.65 14.51
N PHE A 52 -6.19 4.98 13.86
CA PHE A 52 -5.37 3.92 14.43
C PHE A 52 -3.94 4.45 14.50
N GLY A 53 -3.54 4.95 15.68
CA GLY A 53 -2.27 5.64 15.81
C GLY A 53 -2.22 6.90 14.94
N PHE A 54 -1.34 6.93 13.96
CA PHE A 54 -1.11 8.09 13.08
C PHE A 54 -1.93 8.06 11.77
N ILE A 55 -2.66 6.98 11.50
CA ILE A 55 -3.40 6.83 10.25
C ILE A 55 -4.87 6.47 10.52
N PRO A 56 -5.79 6.79 9.60
CA PRO A 56 -7.19 6.41 9.74
C PRO A 56 -7.38 4.89 9.71
N ILE A 57 -8.39 4.42 10.44
CA ILE A 57 -8.74 2.98 10.46
C ILE A 57 -9.09 2.48 9.06
N TRP A 58 -9.80 3.27 8.25
CA TRP A 58 -10.14 2.85 6.90
C TRP A 58 -8.91 2.62 6.01
N LEU A 59 -7.82 3.36 6.27
CA LEU A 59 -6.56 3.18 5.54
C LEU A 59 -5.88 1.86 5.91
N VAL A 60 -6.00 1.43 7.18
CA VAL A 60 -5.53 0.10 7.60
C VAL A 60 -6.26 -0.99 6.82
N VAL A 61 -7.59 -0.91 6.75
CA VAL A 61 -8.40 -1.87 5.97
C VAL A 61 -8.04 -1.82 4.49
N LEU A 62 -7.79 -0.63 3.95
CA LEU A 62 -7.36 -0.45 2.56
C LEU A 62 -6.01 -1.15 2.30
N TRP A 63 -5.04 -1.02 3.21
CA TRP A 63 -3.74 -1.69 3.08
C TRP A 63 -3.87 -3.21 3.10
N ILE A 64 -4.69 -3.74 4.01
CA ILE A 64 -4.94 -5.18 4.07
C ILE A 64 -5.60 -5.65 2.77
N SER A 65 -6.57 -4.91 2.25
CA SER A 65 -7.23 -5.23 0.98
C SER A 65 -6.28 -5.14 -0.20
N PHE A 66 -5.46 -4.08 -0.26
CA PHE A 66 -4.46 -3.89 -1.30
C PHE A 66 -3.42 -5.01 -1.31
N SER A 67 -3.00 -5.47 -0.13
CA SER A 67 -1.99 -6.53 -0.02
C SER A 67 -2.43 -7.85 -0.64
N THR A 68 -3.74 -8.10 -0.77
CA THR A 68 -4.26 -9.29 -1.45
C THR A 68 -3.86 -9.34 -2.93
N LEU A 69 -3.62 -8.18 -3.54
CA LEU A 69 -3.21 -8.10 -4.94
C LEU A 69 -1.84 -8.75 -5.17
N PHE A 70 -0.97 -8.76 -4.16
CA PHE A 70 0.35 -9.39 -4.25
C PHE A 70 0.29 -10.92 -4.23
N VAL A 71 -0.84 -11.51 -3.87
CA VAL A 71 -1.01 -12.96 -3.89
C VAL A 71 -1.16 -13.48 -5.31
N ASP A 72 -2.03 -12.87 -6.09
CA ASP A 72 -2.43 -13.38 -7.41
C ASP A 72 -2.27 -12.35 -8.55
N ILE A 73 -2.80 -11.14 -8.36
CA ILE A 73 -2.97 -10.18 -9.45
C ILE A 73 -1.63 -9.57 -9.88
N LEU A 74 -0.81 -9.14 -8.93
CA LEU A 74 0.47 -8.50 -9.23
C LEU A 74 1.61 -9.48 -9.50
N ILE A 75 1.31 -10.77 -9.55
CA ILE A 75 2.33 -11.81 -9.76
C ILE A 75 3.05 -11.65 -11.10
N PHE A 76 2.43 -11.01 -12.09
CA PHE A 76 3.07 -10.71 -13.38
C PHE A 76 4.28 -9.77 -13.25
N LEU A 77 4.38 -9.02 -12.15
CA LEU A 77 5.54 -8.17 -11.86
C LEU A 77 6.76 -8.95 -11.38
N LYS A 78 6.58 -10.19 -10.96
CA LYS A 78 7.69 -11.06 -10.57
C LYS A 78 8.67 -11.24 -11.73
N LYS A 79 9.97 -11.14 -11.44
CA LYS A 79 11.06 -11.20 -12.43
C LYS A 79 11.10 -10.04 -13.43
N ARG A 80 10.41 -8.94 -13.13
CA ARG A 80 10.38 -7.74 -13.97
C ARG A 80 10.72 -6.51 -13.12
N PRO A 81 11.96 -6.42 -12.59
CA PRO A 81 12.29 -5.39 -11.58
C PRO A 81 12.17 -3.96 -12.11
N LEU A 82 12.59 -3.71 -13.34
CA LEU A 82 12.52 -2.37 -13.91
C LEU A 82 11.07 -1.91 -14.11
N ILE A 83 10.22 -2.77 -14.66
CA ILE A 83 8.80 -2.47 -14.88
C ILE A 83 8.11 -2.26 -13.54
N SER A 84 8.43 -3.08 -12.55
CA SER A 84 7.85 -2.98 -11.21
C SER A 84 8.26 -1.68 -10.52
N PHE A 85 9.54 -1.31 -10.60
CA PHE A 85 10.02 -0.04 -10.06
C PHE A 85 9.30 1.15 -10.72
N LEU A 86 9.24 1.18 -12.04
CA LEU A 86 8.59 2.26 -12.77
C LEU A 86 7.10 2.34 -12.47
N ALA A 87 6.44 1.20 -12.33
CA ALA A 87 5.02 1.17 -11.96
C ALA A 87 4.77 1.86 -10.61
N GLY A 88 5.53 1.50 -9.58
CA GLY A 88 5.41 2.13 -8.26
C GLY A 88 5.82 3.59 -8.28
N PHE A 89 6.92 3.91 -8.95
CA PHE A 89 7.48 5.26 -8.99
C PHE A 89 6.57 6.26 -9.72
N ILE A 90 5.92 5.84 -10.80
CA ILE A 90 5.15 6.75 -11.68
C ILE A 90 3.66 6.71 -11.37
N LEU A 91 3.09 5.53 -11.13
CA LEU A 91 1.63 5.37 -11.05
C LEU A 91 1.06 5.70 -9.68
N VAL A 92 1.83 5.50 -8.61
CA VAL A 92 1.30 5.67 -7.25
C VAL A 92 1.28 7.13 -6.78
N PRO A 93 2.33 7.96 -6.95
CA PRO A 93 2.31 9.33 -6.45
C PRO A 93 1.11 10.18 -6.89
N PRO A 94 0.61 10.09 -8.14
CA PRO A 94 -0.59 10.82 -8.53
C PRO A 94 -1.83 10.51 -7.68
N THR A 95 -1.95 9.29 -7.15
CA THR A 95 -3.09 8.93 -6.30
C THR A 95 -3.08 9.69 -4.97
N TYR A 96 -1.90 9.91 -4.39
CA TYR A 96 -1.74 10.74 -3.19
C TYR A 96 -2.02 12.21 -3.47
N TYR A 97 -1.59 12.70 -4.63
CA TYR A 97 -1.89 14.07 -5.04
C TYR A 97 -3.40 14.31 -5.15
N VAL A 98 -4.16 13.36 -5.67
CA VAL A 98 -5.63 13.44 -5.73
C VAL A 98 -6.23 13.60 -4.32
N GLY A 99 -5.69 12.89 -3.32
CA GLY A 99 -6.11 13.04 -1.94
C GLY A 99 -5.95 14.47 -1.42
N ILE A 100 -4.86 15.16 -1.77
CA ILE A 100 -4.64 16.56 -1.43
C ILE A 100 -5.60 17.47 -2.20
N ALA A 101 -5.77 17.24 -3.50
CA ALA A 101 -6.67 18.03 -4.34
C ALA A 101 -8.14 17.96 -3.90
N LEU A 102 -8.54 16.86 -3.28
CA LEU A 102 -9.90 16.65 -2.75
C LEU A 102 -10.04 17.04 -1.26
N ASP A 103 -9.04 17.70 -0.66
CA ASP A 103 -9.01 18.07 0.76
C ASP A 103 -9.14 16.89 1.74
N ILE A 104 -8.86 15.68 1.29
CA ILE A 104 -8.83 14.49 2.15
C ILE A 104 -7.56 14.45 2.98
N ALA A 105 -6.47 14.99 2.44
CA ALA A 105 -5.15 14.99 3.06
C ALA A 105 -4.47 16.35 2.90
N ARG A 106 -3.45 16.57 3.72
CA ARG A 106 -2.58 17.77 3.65
C ARG A 106 -1.12 17.38 3.71
N SER A 107 -0.24 18.23 3.18
CA SER A 107 1.20 18.05 3.23
C SER A 107 1.90 19.35 3.62
N SER A 108 2.92 19.25 4.47
CA SER A 108 3.79 20.39 4.81
C SER A 108 4.76 20.75 3.68
N ASN A 109 5.13 19.77 2.86
CA ASN A 109 6.01 19.96 1.70
C ASN A 109 5.63 18.94 0.61
N LEU A 110 4.84 19.40 -0.36
CA LEU A 110 4.32 18.55 -1.43
C LEU A 110 5.42 17.90 -2.26
N PHE A 111 6.47 18.66 -2.62
CA PHE A 111 7.57 18.11 -3.42
C PHE A 111 8.28 16.97 -2.69
N LEU A 112 8.63 17.17 -1.42
CA LEU A 112 9.29 16.15 -0.61
C LEU A 112 8.38 14.93 -0.39
N ALA A 113 7.08 15.14 -0.16
CA ALA A 113 6.10 14.07 -0.03
C ALA A 113 6.03 13.22 -1.30
N VAL A 114 5.89 13.84 -2.46
CA VAL A 114 5.81 13.15 -3.75
C VAL A 114 7.10 12.39 -4.04
N ALA A 115 8.27 13.00 -3.80
CA ALA A 115 9.55 12.34 -4.00
C ALA A 115 9.72 11.11 -3.09
N THR A 116 9.36 11.24 -1.82
CA THR A 116 9.41 10.14 -0.85
C THR A 116 8.49 9.00 -1.25
N MET A 117 7.27 9.31 -1.66
CA MET A 117 6.30 8.31 -2.12
C MET A 117 6.77 7.59 -3.38
N ALA A 118 7.30 8.33 -4.36
CA ALA A 118 7.80 7.75 -5.60
C ALA A 118 8.92 6.75 -5.32
N ILE A 119 9.89 7.14 -4.52
CA ILE A 119 11.03 6.29 -4.15
C ILE A 119 10.56 5.07 -3.37
N PHE A 120 9.69 5.26 -2.37
CA PHE A 120 9.19 4.14 -1.56
C PHE A 120 8.40 3.13 -2.41
N TRP A 121 7.45 3.59 -3.20
CA TRP A 121 6.61 2.69 -3.99
C TRP A 121 7.38 2.01 -5.11
N GLY A 122 8.34 2.73 -5.71
CA GLY A 122 9.27 2.12 -6.67
C GLY A 122 10.09 1.00 -6.03
N ALA A 123 10.70 1.28 -4.89
CA ALA A 123 11.49 0.29 -4.14
C ALA A 123 10.61 -0.87 -3.62
N PHE A 124 9.40 -0.59 -3.19
CA PHE A 124 8.45 -1.58 -2.70
C PHE A 124 8.08 -2.58 -3.80
N PHE A 125 7.69 -2.09 -4.97
CA PHE A 125 7.38 -2.96 -6.10
C PHE A 125 8.61 -3.68 -6.66
N TYR A 126 9.76 -3.01 -6.67
CA TYR A 126 11.02 -3.64 -7.02
C TYR A 126 11.34 -4.82 -6.10
N SER A 127 11.25 -4.61 -4.79
CA SER A 127 11.49 -5.67 -3.79
C SER A 127 10.52 -6.84 -3.96
N TYR A 128 9.26 -6.55 -4.27
CA TYR A 128 8.29 -7.59 -4.57
C TYR A 128 8.69 -8.39 -5.82
N SER A 129 9.16 -7.72 -6.87
CA SER A 129 9.51 -8.37 -8.15
C SER A 129 10.69 -9.33 -8.04
N ILE A 130 11.66 -9.02 -7.18
CA ILE A 130 12.84 -9.87 -6.96
C ILE A 130 12.62 -10.95 -5.90
N SER A 131 11.53 -10.87 -5.13
CA SER A 131 11.23 -11.89 -4.13
C SER A 131 10.88 -13.22 -4.80
N PRO A 132 11.30 -14.38 -4.22
CA PRO A 132 11.05 -15.66 -4.86
C PRO A 132 9.55 -15.97 -4.97
N LYS A 133 9.16 -16.60 -6.10
CA LYS A 133 7.84 -17.19 -6.21
C LYS A 133 7.78 -18.37 -5.25
N LYS A 134 6.98 -18.26 -4.21
CA LYS A 134 6.70 -19.40 -3.35
C LYS A 134 5.74 -20.34 -4.08
N LYS A 135 6.20 -21.55 -4.28
CA LYS A 135 5.35 -22.62 -4.84
C LYS A 135 4.28 -23.05 -3.84
#